data_25253c82df92c9d360f7e2559e26ccfe
#
_entry.id   25253c82df92c9d360f7e2559e26ccfe
#
_cell.length_a   1.000
_cell.length_b   1.000
_cell.length_c   1.000
_cell.angle_alpha   90.00
_cell.angle_beta   90.00
_cell.angle_gamma   90.00
#
_symmetry.space_group_name_H-M   'P 1'
#
loop_
_entity.id
_entity.type
_entity.pdbx_description
1 polymer ?
#
loop_
_entity_poly.entity_id
_entity_poly.type
_entity_poly.pdbx_seq_one_letter_code
_entity_poly.pdbx_strand_id
1 'polypeptide(L)'
;MKTRKKVSAKLLAIMIIAALLLPLAWNVPVEAAEAKQIDVLFSHDTHSHLNSFSTIVDGEQKEVGGFARIKTLIDEKKQEDPDTLVLDGGDFSMGTLIQTVYDTEAAELRMLGYLGYDVTTLGNHEYDYRSKGLANMLEAAKDSGETVPTLVVCNVDWDSMEQDGLNDGQKQIRSAFEAYGVKDYVVIQKGDVKTAVVGVFGKDALECAPTCELKFKDPVEAVKQTVEEIRKNEKIGRAHV
;
A
#
# COMPACT_ATOMS: atom_id res chain seq x y z
N MET A 1 -22.40 -24.27 73.30
CA MET A 1 -23.69 -23.73 72.73
C MET A 1 -23.45 -22.76 71.63
N LYS A 2 -23.68 -23.16 70.35
CA LYS A 2 -23.50 -22.26 69.20
C LYS A 2 -24.83 -21.60 68.93
N THR A 3 -24.93 -20.30 69.21
CA THR A 3 -26.10 -19.47 68.80
C THR A 3 -26.11 -19.23 67.31
N ARG A 4 -26.97 -19.92 66.59
CA ARG A 4 -27.30 -19.63 65.18
C ARG A 4 -28.07 -18.30 65.12
N LYS A 5 -27.44 -17.24 64.63
CA LYS A 5 -28.14 -15.97 64.29
C LYS A 5 -29.12 -16.26 63.14
N LYS A 6 -30.43 -16.17 63.39
CA LYS A 6 -31.47 -16.23 62.33
C LYS A 6 -31.39 -14.96 61.49
N VAL A 7 -31.01 -15.10 60.24
CA VAL A 7 -31.10 -14.00 59.23
C VAL A 7 -32.60 -13.70 59.06
N SER A 8 -32.99 -12.43 59.21
CA SER A 8 -34.40 -12.05 59.11
C SER A 8 -34.87 -12.24 57.66
N ALA A 9 -36.14 -12.70 57.51
CA ALA A 9 -36.76 -12.90 56.19
C ALA A 9 -36.71 -11.64 55.31
N LYS A 10 -36.70 -10.45 55.92
CA LYS A 10 -36.55 -9.17 55.22
C LYS A 10 -35.16 -8.97 54.59
N LEU A 11 -34.10 -9.42 55.31
CA LEU A 11 -32.72 -9.35 54.76
C LEU A 11 -32.52 -10.33 53.59
N LEU A 12 -33.13 -11.53 53.70
CA LEU A 12 -33.09 -12.53 52.63
C LEU A 12 -33.86 -12.07 51.40
N ALA A 13 -35.00 -11.40 51.55
CA ALA A 13 -35.78 -10.83 50.45
C ALA A 13 -35.04 -9.69 49.74
N ILE A 14 -34.34 -8.82 50.49
CA ILE A 14 -33.54 -7.72 49.89
C ILE A 14 -32.36 -8.29 49.12
N MET A 15 -31.69 -9.32 49.59
CA MET A 15 -30.58 -9.96 48.88
C MET A 15 -31.04 -10.67 47.58
N ILE A 16 -32.24 -11.31 47.60
CA ILE A 16 -32.82 -11.93 46.39
C ILE A 16 -33.20 -10.87 45.33
N ILE A 17 -33.80 -9.76 45.76
CA ILE A 17 -34.16 -8.67 44.85
C ILE A 17 -32.87 -8.01 44.27
N ALA A 18 -31.82 -7.79 45.05
CA ALA A 18 -30.54 -7.30 44.60
C ALA A 18 -29.86 -8.27 43.60
N ALA A 19 -29.92 -9.59 43.86
CA ALA A 19 -29.37 -10.60 42.95
C ALA A 19 -30.15 -10.75 41.64
N LEU A 20 -31.44 -10.43 41.61
CA LEU A 20 -32.28 -10.41 40.39
C LEU A 20 -32.12 -9.14 39.58
N LEU A 21 -31.70 -8.03 40.17
CA LEU A 21 -31.46 -6.76 39.47
C LEU A 21 -30.02 -6.61 38.94
N LEU A 22 -29.05 -7.41 39.45
CA LEU A 22 -27.68 -7.37 38.96
C LEU A 22 -27.51 -7.73 37.45
N PRO A 23 -28.24 -8.72 36.90
CA PRO A 23 -28.11 -8.96 35.45
C PRO A 23 -28.77 -7.91 34.57
N LEU A 24 -29.71 -7.08 35.09
CA LEU A 24 -30.29 -5.97 34.31
C LEU A 24 -29.34 -4.76 34.17
N ALA A 25 -28.38 -4.60 35.06
CA ALA A 25 -27.42 -3.50 35.04
C ALA A 25 -26.20 -3.75 34.11
N TRP A 26 -26.04 -5.00 33.61
CA TRP A 26 -24.93 -5.38 32.75
C TRP A 26 -25.29 -5.47 31.25
N ASN A 27 -26.51 -5.24 30.87
CA ASN A 27 -26.86 -4.98 29.47
C ASN A 27 -26.64 -3.49 29.14
N VAL A 28 -25.42 -3.00 29.33
CA VAL A 28 -25.00 -1.81 28.60
C VAL A 28 -24.92 -2.27 27.15
N PRO A 29 -25.72 -1.71 26.21
CA PRO A 29 -25.51 -1.99 24.82
C PRO A 29 -24.06 -1.60 24.51
N VAL A 30 -23.22 -2.60 24.21
CA VAL A 30 -21.96 -2.33 23.56
C VAL A 30 -22.36 -1.78 22.19
N GLU A 31 -22.35 -0.47 22.10
CA GLU A 31 -22.49 0.21 20.81
C GLU A 31 -21.35 -0.35 19.96
N ALA A 32 -21.70 -1.20 19.00
CA ALA A 32 -20.71 -1.73 18.07
C ALA A 32 -20.09 -0.49 17.42
N ALA A 33 -18.79 -0.28 17.64
CA ALA A 33 -18.08 0.79 16.97
C ALA A 33 -18.39 0.67 15.48
N GLU A 34 -18.91 1.73 14.86
CA GLU A 34 -19.15 1.75 13.42
C GLU A 34 -17.87 1.31 12.72
N ALA A 35 -18.00 0.30 11.86
CA ALA A 35 -16.89 -0.19 11.09
C ALA A 35 -16.45 0.95 10.16
N LYS A 36 -15.21 1.42 10.35
CA LYS A 36 -14.60 2.40 9.47
C LYS A 36 -14.32 1.74 8.12
N GLN A 37 -14.67 2.42 7.05
CA GLN A 37 -14.43 1.97 5.68
C GLN A 37 -13.47 2.91 4.99
N ILE A 38 -12.73 2.39 4.03
CA ILE A 38 -11.91 3.14 3.10
C ILE A 38 -12.08 2.51 1.71
N ASP A 39 -12.34 3.33 0.73
CA ASP A 39 -12.36 2.89 -0.67
C ASP A 39 -10.93 2.87 -1.20
N VAL A 40 -10.59 1.79 -1.90
CA VAL A 40 -9.27 1.62 -2.53
C VAL A 40 -9.44 1.35 -4.01
N LEU A 41 -8.86 2.18 -4.84
CA LEU A 41 -8.65 1.90 -6.25
C LEU A 41 -7.24 1.33 -6.43
N PHE A 42 -7.16 0.21 -7.14
CA PHE A 42 -5.89 -0.48 -7.34
C PHE A 42 -5.69 -0.84 -8.82
N SER A 43 -4.51 -0.51 -9.33
CA SER A 43 -4.04 -0.95 -10.64
C SER A 43 -2.69 -1.65 -10.52
N HIS A 44 -2.32 -2.40 -11.53
CA HIS A 44 -0.99 -2.96 -11.74
C HIS A 44 -0.80 -3.28 -13.23
N ASP A 45 0.43 -3.52 -13.66
CA ASP A 45 0.76 -3.96 -15.03
C ASP A 45 0.17 -3.03 -16.10
N THR A 46 0.33 -1.72 -15.93
CA THR A 46 -0.17 -0.75 -16.91
C THR A 46 0.73 -0.62 -18.14
N HIS A 47 1.98 -1.07 -18.04
CA HIS A 47 2.91 -1.31 -19.14
C HIS A 47 2.95 -0.17 -20.17
N SER A 48 3.13 1.07 -19.72
CA SER A 48 3.21 2.26 -20.56
C SER A 48 2.01 2.47 -21.51
N HIS A 49 0.85 1.82 -21.28
CA HIS A 49 -0.34 1.94 -22.11
C HIS A 49 -1.12 3.22 -21.80
N LEU A 50 -0.49 4.38 -22.05
CA LEU A 50 -1.09 5.69 -21.80
C LEU A 50 -2.28 5.98 -22.70
N ASN A 51 -2.27 5.45 -23.94
CA ASN A 51 -3.34 5.64 -24.91
C ASN A 51 -4.36 4.51 -24.86
N SER A 52 -5.60 4.83 -25.18
CA SER A 52 -6.62 3.81 -25.44
C SER A 52 -6.31 3.03 -26.71
N PHE A 53 -6.90 1.85 -26.81
CA PHE A 53 -6.82 1.01 -28.01
C PHE A 53 -8.19 0.42 -28.33
N SER A 54 -8.37 0.13 -29.64
CA SER A 54 -9.62 -0.47 -30.10
C SER A 54 -9.53 -1.98 -30.07
N THR A 55 -10.51 -2.63 -29.46
CA THR A 55 -10.63 -4.10 -29.39
C THR A 55 -12.08 -4.54 -29.43
N ILE A 56 -12.31 -5.87 -29.55
CA ILE A 56 -13.65 -6.43 -29.55
C ILE A 56 -14.00 -6.86 -28.11
N VAL A 57 -15.06 -6.25 -27.57
CA VAL A 57 -15.63 -6.60 -26.26
C VAL A 57 -17.09 -6.97 -26.49
N ASP A 58 -17.49 -8.19 -26.09
CA ASP A 58 -18.84 -8.73 -26.28
C ASP A 58 -19.32 -8.72 -27.74
N GLY A 59 -18.39 -8.94 -28.70
CA GLY A 59 -18.69 -8.95 -30.12
C GLY A 59 -18.76 -7.58 -30.78
N GLU A 60 -18.55 -6.48 -30.06
CA GLU A 60 -18.57 -5.12 -30.54
C GLU A 60 -17.18 -4.50 -30.47
N GLN A 61 -16.81 -3.68 -31.45
CA GLN A 61 -15.59 -2.89 -31.44
C GLN A 61 -15.73 -1.75 -30.43
N LYS A 62 -14.88 -1.72 -29.43
CA LYS A 62 -14.86 -0.70 -28.37
C LYS A 62 -13.45 -0.15 -28.16
N GLU A 63 -13.40 1.13 -27.82
CA GLU A 63 -12.19 1.77 -27.30
C GLU A 63 -12.07 1.48 -25.81
N VAL A 64 -10.94 0.86 -25.38
CA VAL A 64 -10.70 0.47 -24.00
C VAL A 64 -9.33 0.94 -23.53
N GLY A 65 -9.08 0.89 -22.22
CA GLY A 65 -7.82 1.25 -21.60
C GLY A 65 -7.48 2.73 -21.72
N GLY A 66 -6.23 3.04 -21.47
CA GLY A 66 -5.67 4.39 -21.51
C GLY A 66 -5.83 5.18 -20.21
N PHE A 67 -4.83 5.98 -19.90
CA PHE A 67 -4.76 6.74 -18.65
C PHE A 67 -5.84 7.80 -18.51
N ALA A 68 -6.34 8.35 -19.63
CA ALA A 68 -7.46 9.29 -19.59
C ALA A 68 -8.73 8.68 -18.98
N ARG A 69 -9.01 7.39 -19.26
CA ARG A 69 -10.16 6.69 -18.65
C ARG A 69 -9.91 6.37 -17.19
N ILE A 70 -8.68 5.96 -16.83
CA ILE A 70 -8.27 5.76 -15.44
C ILE A 70 -8.45 7.08 -14.68
N LYS A 71 -8.01 8.21 -15.24
CA LYS A 71 -8.20 9.53 -14.63
C LYS A 71 -9.66 9.86 -14.38
N THR A 72 -10.52 9.64 -15.37
CA THR A 72 -11.96 9.85 -15.20
C THR A 72 -12.53 9.03 -14.04
N LEU A 73 -12.17 7.75 -13.99
CA LEU A 73 -12.66 6.84 -12.93
C LEU A 73 -12.15 7.25 -11.54
N ILE A 74 -10.87 7.66 -11.45
CA ILE A 74 -10.31 8.16 -10.19
C ILE A 74 -11.01 9.46 -9.76
N ASP A 75 -11.26 10.38 -10.71
CA ASP A 75 -11.92 11.66 -10.40
C ASP A 75 -13.37 11.46 -9.97
N GLU A 76 -14.12 10.61 -10.67
CA GLU A 76 -15.49 10.25 -10.30
C GLU A 76 -15.52 9.64 -8.89
N LYS A 77 -14.62 8.69 -8.61
CA LYS A 77 -14.55 8.04 -7.30
C LYS A 77 -14.15 9.01 -6.18
N LYS A 78 -13.18 9.88 -6.43
CA LYS A 78 -12.79 10.93 -5.46
C LYS A 78 -13.85 12.04 -5.28
N GLN A 79 -14.77 12.21 -6.24
CA GLN A 79 -15.94 13.07 -6.06
C GLN A 79 -16.97 12.43 -5.15
N GLU A 80 -17.17 11.10 -5.22
CA GLU A 80 -18.04 10.34 -4.33
C GLU A 80 -17.47 10.24 -2.93
N ASP A 81 -16.18 9.88 -2.83
CA ASP A 81 -15.42 9.77 -1.60
C ASP A 81 -14.01 10.39 -1.75
N PRO A 82 -13.81 11.61 -1.26
CA PRO A 82 -12.50 12.30 -1.30
C PRO A 82 -11.37 11.54 -0.58
N ASP A 83 -11.73 10.63 0.33
CA ASP A 83 -10.80 9.83 1.11
C ASP A 83 -10.37 8.55 0.39
N THR A 84 -10.86 8.30 -0.84
CA THR A 84 -10.42 7.16 -1.67
C THR A 84 -8.90 7.11 -1.80
N LEU A 85 -8.32 5.94 -1.48
CA LEU A 85 -6.90 5.65 -1.64
C LEU A 85 -6.65 5.06 -3.03
N VAL A 86 -5.66 5.58 -3.75
CA VAL A 86 -5.32 5.13 -5.11
C VAL A 86 -3.91 4.55 -5.11
N LEU A 87 -3.82 3.25 -5.41
CA LEU A 87 -2.60 2.47 -5.33
C LEU A 87 -2.23 1.85 -6.68
N ASP A 88 -0.94 1.71 -6.93
CA ASP A 88 -0.39 0.98 -8.06
C ASP A 88 0.54 -0.14 -7.59
N GLY A 89 0.45 -1.29 -8.23
CA GLY A 89 1.20 -2.51 -7.90
C GLY A 89 2.52 -2.70 -8.65
N GLY A 90 2.96 -1.70 -9.42
CA GLY A 90 4.18 -1.80 -10.23
C GLY A 90 3.93 -2.32 -11.65
N ASP A 91 5.00 -2.59 -12.39
CA ASP A 91 4.98 -2.86 -13.83
C ASP A 91 4.22 -1.76 -14.61
N PHE A 92 4.44 -0.51 -14.19
CA PHE A 92 3.85 0.64 -14.87
C PHE A 92 4.58 1.00 -16.17
N SER A 93 5.82 0.55 -16.32
CA SER A 93 6.68 0.79 -17.48
C SER A 93 6.69 -0.38 -18.48
N MET A 94 7.32 -0.18 -19.61
CA MET A 94 7.57 -1.19 -20.67
C MET A 94 6.30 -1.76 -21.32
N GLY A 95 6.11 -1.52 -22.59
CA GLY A 95 4.97 -2.04 -23.37
C GLY A 95 4.60 -1.21 -24.58
N THR A 96 4.89 0.09 -24.56
CA THR A 96 4.68 0.99 -25.70
C THR A 96 5.88 1.89 -25.95
N LEU A 97 5.85 2.67 -27.02
CA LEU A 97 6.98 3.56 -27.38
C LEU A 97 7.28 4.64 -26.33
N ILE A 98 6.37 4.93 -25.40
CA ILE A 98 6.64 5.91 -24.34
C ILE A 98 7.80 5.47 -23.45
N GLN A 99 8.04 4.16 -23.31
CA GLN A 99 9.18 3.61 -22.60
C GLN A 99 10.55 4.16 -23.05
N THR A 100 10.65 4.68 -24.26
CA THR A 100 11.90 5.25 -24.79
C THR A 100 12.35 6.52 -24.06
N VAL A 101 11.48 7.13 -23.26
CA VAL A 101 11.78 8.27 -22.39
C VAL A 101 11.66 7.91 -20.89
N TYR A 102 11.63 6.62 -20.60
CA TYR A 102 11.54 6.11 -19.21
C TYR A 102 12.62 6.68 -18.30
N ASP A 103 13.88 6.56 -18.70
CA ASP A 103 15.04 6.95 -17.90
C ASP A 103 15.41 8.43 -18.01
N THR A 104 14.82 9.17 -18.95
CA THR A 104 15.13 10.60 -19.16
C THR A 104 14.04 11.54 -18.68
N GLU A 105 12.77 11.10 -18.78
CA GLU A 105 11.60 11.93 -18.48
C GLU A 105 10.72 11.32 -17.35
N ALA A 106 10.96 10.08 -16.95
CA ALA A 106 10.12 9.36 -16.00
C ALA A 106 8.62 9.43 -16.35
N ALA A 107 8.30 9.33 -17.66
CA ALA A 107 6.97 9.67 -18.16
C ALA A 107 5.85 8.93 -17.47
N GLU A 108 6.01 7.61 -17.25
CA GLU A 108 5.01 6.75 -16.61
C GLU A 108 4.81 7.14 -15.15
N LEU A 109 5.90 7.28 -14.37
CA LEU A 109 5.82 7.60 -12.94
C LEU A 109 5.23 8.99 -12.70
N ARG A 110 5.59 9.98 -13.51
CA ARG A 110 4.99 11.33 -13.50
C ARG A 110 3.51 11.28 -13.86
N MET A 111 3.14 10.46 -14.84
CA MET A 111 1.73 10.27 -15.21
C MET A 111 0.93 9.63 -14.09
N LEU A 112 1.46 8.65 -13.35
CA LEU A 112 0.79 8.13 -12.15
C LEU A 112 0.52 9.24 -11.14
N GLY A 113 1.49 10.13 -10.91
CA GLY A 113 1.31 11.31 -10.06
C GLY A 113 0.20 12.23 -10.56
N TYR A 114 0.20 12.57 -11.87
CA TYR A 114 -0.84 13.38 -12.50
C TYR A 114 -2.25 12.75 -12.38
N LEU A 115 -2.35 11.43 -12.49
CA LEU A 115 -3.61 10.70 -12.31
C LEU A 115 -4.11 10.77 -10.86
N GLY A 116 -3.24 11.00 -9.90
CA GLY A 116 -3.56 11.11 -8.48
C GLY A 116 -3.38 9.82 -7.70
N TYR A 117 -2.43 8.97 -8.11
CA TYR A 117 -1.98 7.83 -7.32
C TYR A 117 -1.25 8.30 -6.06
N ASP A 118 -1.61 7.70 -4.93
CA ASP A 118 -0.99 8.00 -3.64
C ASP A 118 0.32 7.21 -3.45
N VAL A 119 0.32 5.92 -3.87
CA VAL A 119 1.46 5.00 -3.67
C VAL A 119 1.64 4.09 -4.88
N THR A 120 2.89 3.78 -5.17
CA THR A 120 3.30 2.75 -6.14
C THR A 120 4.40 1.87 -5.56
N THR A 121 4.70 0.77 -6.23
CA THR A 121 5.86 -0.09 -5.98
C THR A 121 6.57 -0.39 -7.30
N LEU A 122 7.59 -1.24 -7.26
CA LEU A 122 8.32 -1.67 -8.46
C LEU A 122 7.88 -3.08 -8.85
N GLY A 123 7.66 -3.30 -10.13
CA GLY A 123 7.57 -4.62 -10.74
C GLY A 123 8.88 -5.02 -11.43
N ASN A 124 8.85 -6.08 -12.23
CA ASN A 124 10.05 -6.56 -12.91
C ASN A 124 10.50 -5.64 -14.05
N HIS A 125 9.57 -4.99 -14.73
CA HIS A 125 9.88 -4.15 -15.88
C HIS A 125 10.54 -2.82 -15.52
N GLU A 126 10.41 -2.33 -14.31
CA GLU A 126 11.16 -1.15 -13.86
C GLU A 126 12.68 -1.38 -13.87
N TYR A 127 13.12 -2.65 -13.92
CA TYR A 127 14.55 -3.03 -13.99
C TYR A 127 15.07 -3.28 -15.41
N ASP A 128 14.26 -3.18 -16.46
CA ASP A 128 14.66 -3.50 -17.84
C ASP A 128 15.82 -2.62 -18.34
N TYR A 129 15.89 -1.37 -17.91
CA TYR A 129 17.02 -0.47 -18.17
C TYR A 129 18.11 -0.56 -17.09
N ARG A 130 18.15 -1.66 -16.32
CA ARG A 130 19.12 -1.93 -15.25
C ARG A 130 19.07 -0.90 -14.13
N SER A 131 19.96 -1.04 -13.16
CA SER A 131 20.09 -0.10 -12.03
C SER A 131 20.26 1.35 -12.48
N LYS A 132 21.02 1.58 -13.54
CA LYS A 132 21.26 2.93 -14.07
C LYS A 132 19.97 3.57 -14.60
N GLY A 133 19.19 2.85 -15.40
CA GLY A 133 17.95 3.39 -15.97
C GLY A 133 16.90 3.66 -14.89
N LEU A 134 16.74 2.74 -13.93
CA LEU A 134 15.85 2.96 -12.79
C LEU A 134 16.29 4.17 -11.94
N ALA A 135 17.59 4.29 -11.68
CA ALA A 135 18.12 5.45 -10.94
C ALA A 135 17.85 6.77 -11.66
N ASN A 136 18.14 6.82 -12.97
CA ASN A 136 17.88 8.00 -13.80
C ASN A 136 16.38 8.37 -13.81
N MET A 137 15.51 7.37 -13.93
CA MET A 137 14.05 7.56 -13.91
C MET A 137 13.59 8.19 -12.58
N LEU A 138 14.07 7.69 -11.45
CA LEU A 138 13.73 8.25 -10.14
C LEU A 138 14.26 9.68 -9.97
N GLU A 139 15.48 9.96 -10.45
CA GLU A 139 16.06 11.30 -10.46
C GLU A 139 15.24 12.25 -11.36
N ALA A 140 14.90 11.84 -12.59
CA ALA A 140 14.08 12.62 -13.50
C ALA A 140 12.69 12.92 -12.93
N ALA A 141 12.06 11.94 -12.30
CA ALA A 141 10.77 12.12 -11.63
C ALA A 141 10.84 13.17 -10.51
N LYS A 142 11.88 13.09 -9.67
CA LYS A 142 12.11 14.04 -8.59
C LYS A 142 12.41 15.45 -9.13
N ASP A 143 13.30 15.55 -10.12
CA ASP A 143 13.76 16.82 -10.67
C ASP A 143 12.68 17.54 -11.50
N SER A 144 11.63 16.81 -11.92
CA SER A 144 10.47 17.41 -12.59
C SER A 144 9.74 18.43 -11.72
N GLY A 145 9.83 18.30 -10.38
CA GLY A 145 9.09 19.13 -9.44
C GLY A 145 7.57 18.86 -9.42
N GLU A 146 7.12 17.87 -10.17
CA GLU A 146 5.72 17.45 -10.21
C GLU A 146 5.36 16.55 -9.03
N THR A 147 4.07 16.41 -8.75
CA THR A 147 3.61 15.43 -7.76
C THR A 147 3.79 14.04 -8.33
N VAL A 148 4.49 13.18 -7.59
CA VAL A 148 4.69 11.77 -7.92
C VAL A 148 4.25 10.90 -6.75
N PRO A 149 3.81 9.63 -6.98
CA PRO A 149 3.36 8.76 -5.90
C PRO A 149 4.52 8.41 -4.96
N THR A 150 4.20 8.12 -3.70
CA THR A 150 5.19 7.53 -2.79
C THR A 150 5.57 6.13 -3.28
N LEU A 151 6.85 5.86 -3.45
CA LEU A 151 7.34 4.55 -3.84
C LEU A 151 7.71 3.74 -2.58
N VAL A 152 7.17 2.50 -2.48
CA VAL A 152 7.41 1.62 -1.35
C VAL A 152 7.94 0.26 -1.80
N VAL A 153 8.99 -0.23 -1.13
CA VAL A 153 9.54 -1.59 -1.30
C VAL A 153 10.31 -1.99 -0.04
N CYS A 154 9.80 -2.97 0.71
CA CYS A 154 10.32 -3.31 2.04
C CYS A 154 11.39 -4.39 2.07
N ASN A 155 11.65 -5.07 0.97
CA ASN A 155 12.49 -6.26 0.99
C ASN A 155 13.81 -6.16 0.24
N VAL A 156 14.28 -4.96 -0.09
CA VAL A 156 15.64 -4.81 -0.63
C VAL A 156 16.67 -5.18 0.45
N ASP A 157 17.61 -6.06 0.12
CA ASP A 157 18.63 -6.54 1.06
C ASP A 157 19.92 -5.74 0.98
N TRP A 158 19.83 -4.48 1.44
CA TRP A 158 20.98 -3.59 1.46
C TRP A 158 22.11 -4.12 2.32
N ASP A 159 21.80 -4.74 3.47
CA ASP A 159 22.79 -5.25 4.42
C ASP A 159 23.67 -6.34 3.78
N SER A 160 23.07 -7.29 3.06
CA SER A 160 23.80 -8.34 2.36
C SER A 160 24.67 -7.76 1.23
N MET A 161 24.14 -6.81 0.47
CA MET A 161 24.90 -6.17 -0.60
C MET A 161 26.07 -5.32 -0.09
N GLU A 162 25.90 -4.66 1.05
CA GLU A 162 27.00 -3.91 1.71
C GLU A 162 28.13 -4.82 2.19
N GLN A 163 27.77 -5.96 2.79
CA GLN A 163 28.77 -6.96 3.24
C GLN A 163 29.59 -7.52 2.08
N ASP A 164 28.97 -7.70 0.91
CA ASP A 164 29.67 -8.15 -0.29
C ASP A 164 30.45 -7.04 -1.02
N GLY A 165 30.19 -5.80 -0.64
CA GLY A 165 30.71 -4.61 -1.31
C GLY A 165 29.85 -4.20 -2.51
N LEU A 166 29.13 -3.08 -2.37
CA LEU A 166 28.25 -2.56 -3.42
C LEU A 166 29.01 -2.32 -4.73
N ASN A 167 28.45 -2.85 -5.83
CA ASN A 167 28.88 -2.47 -7.17
C ASN A 167 28.39 -1.06 -7.54
N ASP A 168 28.83 -0.53 -8.68
CA ASP A 168 28.52 0.86 -9.05
C ASP A 168 27.04 1.05 -9.38
N GLY A 169 26.37 0.05 -9.97
CA GLY A 169 24.92 0.06 -10.22
C GLY A 169 24.12 0.07 -8.90
N GLN A 170 24.52 -0.76 -7.94
CA GLN A 170 23.89 -0.79 -6.61
C GLN A 170 24.07 0.51 -5.83
N LYS A 171 25.25 1.15 -5.91
CA LYS A 171 25.49 2.47 -5.32
C LYS A 171 24.59 3.54 -5.94
N GLN A 172 24.49 3.55 -7.27
CA GLN A 172 23.70 4.52 -7.99
C GLN A 172 22.21 4.40 -7.63
N ILE A 173 21.66 3.19 -7.68
CA ILE A 173 20.23 2.97 -7.36
C ILE A 173 19.92 3.27 -5.89
N ARG A 174 20.83 2.97 -4.97
CA ARG A 174 20.69 3.33 -3.56
C ARG A 174 20.60 4.85 -3.38
N SER A 175 21.51 5.58 -4.02
CA SER A 175 21.49 7.05 -3.98
C SER A 175 20.19 7.61 -4.55
N ALA A 176 19.67 7.04 -5.65
CA ALA A 176 18.41 7.44 -6.25
C ALA A 176 17.21 7.10 -5.35
N PHE A 177 17.21 5.94 -4.68
CA PHE A 177 16.18 5.57 -3.70
C PHE A 177 16.13 6.55 -2.54
N GLU A 178 17.29 6.90 -1.98
CA GLU A 178 17.41 7.89 -0.90
C GLU A 178 16.93 9.27 -1.37
N ALA A 179 17.34 9.68 -2.56
CA ALA A 179 17.00 10.97 -3.13
C ALA A 179 15.51 11.11 -3.47
N TYR A 180 14.88 10.06 -3.99
CA TYR A 180 13.43 10.00 -4.26
C TYR A 180 12.63 9.90 -2.97
N GLY A 181 13.18 9.24 -1.95
CA GLY A 181 12.53 8.98 -0.68
C GLY A 181 11.74 7.67 -0.68
N VAL A 182 12.30 6.62 -1.33
CA VAL A 182 11.74 5.25 -1.29
C VAL A 182 11.69 4.75 0.15
N LYS A 183 10.61 4.07 0.52
CA LYS A 183 10.34 3.61 1.90
C LYS A 183 9.96 2.14 1.93
N ASP A 184 10.10 1.52 3.09
CA ASP A 184 9.58 0.18 3.32
C ASP A 184 8.05 0.19 3.36
N TYR A 185 7.48 1.24 3.93
CA TYR A 185 6.04 1.50 4.01
C TYR A 185 5.73 2.99 4.10
N VAL A 186 4.50 3.35 3.83
CA VAL A 186 3.98 4.70 4.07
C VAL A 186 2.69 4.64 4.87
N VAL A 187 2.51 5.60 5.76
CA VAL A 187 1.26 5.77 6.51
C VAL A 187 0.49 6.95 5.93
N ILE A 188 -0.75 6.69 5.56
CA ILE A 188 -1.65 7.67 4.95
C ILE A 188 -2.89 7.80 5.83
N GLN A 189 -3.26 9.03 6.15
CA GLN A 189 -4.52 9.36 6.80
C GLN A 189 -5.52 9.77 5.73
N LYS A 190 -6.63 9.04 5.66
CA LYS A 190 -7.79 9.37 4.81
C LYS A 190 -9.01 9.46 5.73
N GLY A 191 -9.60 10.64 5.83
CA GLY A 191 -10.63 10.93 6.81
C GLY A 191 -10.18 10.53 8.23
N ASP A 192 -10.92 9.66 8.86
CA ASP A 192 -10.63 9.12 10.19
C ASP A 192 -9.95 7.74 10.17
N VAL A 193 -9.57 7.23 8.97
CA VAL A 193 -8.86 5.96 8.78
C VAL A 193 -7.38 6.20 8.57
N LYS A 194 -6.56 5.58 9.42
CA LYS A 194 -5.10 5.55 9.30
C LYS A 194 -4.68 4.22 8.66
N THR A 195 -4.10 4.28 7.47
CA THR A 195 -3.72 3.11 6.67
C THR A 195 -2.22 3.06 6.45
N ALA A 196 -1.59 1.91 6.66
CA ALA A 196 -0.21 1.67 6.25
C ALA A 196 -0.21 0.86 4.94
N VAL A 197 0.54 1.34 3.95
CA VAL A 197 0.76 0.68 2.67
C VAL A 197 2.20 0.17 2.63
N VAL A 198 2.35 -1.12 2.34
CA VAL A 198 3.64 -1.81 2.26
C VAL A 198 3.83 -2.31 0.83
N GLY A 199 4.96 -2.02 0.21
CA GLY A 199 5.37 -2.60 -1.06
C GLY A 199 6.32 -3.77 -0.86
N VAL A 200 6.24 -4.78 -1.72
CA VAL A 200 7.13 -5.94 -1.68
C VAL A 200 7.43 -6.44 -3.09
N PHE A 201 8.70 -6.74 -3.37
CA PHE A 201 9.10 -7.32 -4.63
C PHE A 201 9.03 -8.85 -4.53
N GLY A 202 8.17 -9.47 -5.36
CA GLY A 202 7.89 -10.91 -5.32
C GLY A 202 9.04 -11.76 -5.90
N LYS A 203 9.06 -13.05 -5.56
CA LYS A 203 10.05 -13.99 -6.11
C LYS A 203 9.88 -14.18 -7.62
N ASP A 204 8.65 -14.33 -8.07
CA ASP A 204 8.33 -14.50 -9.49
C ASP A 204 8.72 -13.25 -10.30
N ALA A 205 8.49 -12.06 -9.73
CA ALA A 205 8.93 -10.80 -10.33
C ALA A 205 10.46 -10.74 -10.45
N LEU A 206 11.19 -11.20 -9.43
CA LEU A 206 12.66 -11.26 -9.47
C LEU A 206 13.16 -12.24 -10.55
N GLU A 207 12.52 -13.39 -10.72
CA GLU A 207 12.84 -14.35 -11.79
C GLU A 207 12.61 -13.74 -13.18
N CYS A 208 11.64 -12.84 -13.31
CA CYS A 208 11.34 -12.09 -14.53
C CYS A 208 12.19 -10.82 -14.71
N ALA A 209 13.07 -10.48 -13.78
CA ALA A 209 13.95 -9.31 -13.82
C ALA A 209 15.44 -9.69 -13.93
N PRO A 210 15.90 -10.33 -15.03
CA PRO A 210 17.27 -10.84 -15.15
C PRO A 210 18.33 -9.74 -15.17
N THR A 211 17.94 -8.50 -15.37
CA THR A 211 18.81 -7.31 -15.38
C THR A 211 18.86 -6.60 -14.04
N CYS A 212 18.08 -7.06 -13.05
CA CYS A 212 18.07 -6.50 -11.70
C CYS A 212 19.37 -6.86 -10.98
N GLU A 213 20.06 -5.85 -10.47
CA GLU A 213 21.33 -5.99 -9.74
C GLU A 213 21.13 -5.99 -8.22
N LEU A 214 19.89 -5.81 -7.75
CA LEU A 214 19.57 -5.81 -6.31
C LEU A 214 19.36 -7.23 -5.80
N LYS A 215 19.66 -7.42 -4.51
CA LYS A 215 19.26 -8.59 -3.75
C LYS A 215 18.03 -8.27 -2.92
N PHE A 216 17.19 -9.28 -2.72
CA PHE A 216 15.96 -9.13 -1.96
C PHE A 216 15.90 -10.18 -0.84
N LYS A 217 15.39 -9.76 0.31
CA LYS A 217 15.01 -10.63 1.43
C LYS A 217 13.79 -11.47 1.01
N ASP A 218 13.56 -12.57 1.71
CA ASP A 218 12.32 -13.34 1.52
C ASP A 218 11.11 -12.41 1.68
N PRO A 219 10.22 -12.33 0.68
CA PRO A 219 9.13 -11.36 0.69
C PRO A 219 8.16 -11.56 1.86
N VAL A 220 7.90 -12.82 2.26
CA VAL A 220 6.98 -13.11 3.37
C VAL A 220 7.57 -12.67 4.69
N GLU A 221 8.84 -12.96 4.92
CA GLU A 221 9.52 -12.57 6.17
C GLU A 221 9.73 -11.05 6.25
N ALA A 222 10.05 -10.39 5.14
CA ALA A 222 10.18 -8.94 5.10
C ALA A 222 8.86 -8.24 5.42
N VAL A 223 7.75 -8.68 4.80
CA VAL A 223 6.41 -8.12 5.10
C VAL A 223 6.02 -8.34 6.57
N LYS A 224 6.30 -9.54 7.14
CA LYS A 224 6.03 -9.78 8.56
C LYS A 224 6.79 -8.81 9.46
N GLN A 225 8.09 -8.62 9.22
CA GLN A 225 8.93 -7.70 9.99
C GLN A 225 8.42 -6.26 9.87
N THR A 226 8.13 -5.80 8.66
CA THR A 226 7.58 -4.46 8.41
C THR A 226 6.22 -4.26 9.11
N VAL A 227 5.32 -5.25 9.07
CA VAL A 227 4.02 -5.19 9.77
C VAL A 227 4.20 -5.15 11.28
N GLU A 228 5.16 -5.87 11.85
CA GLU A 228 5.47 -5.80 13.29
C GLU A 228 5.98 -4.41 13.67
N GLU A 229 6.84 -3.83 12.85
CA GLU A 229 7.34 -2.47 13.03
C GLU A 229 6.21 -1.44 12.99
N ILE A 230 5.33 -1.50 11.96
CA ILE A 230 4.17 -0.64 11.82
C ILE A 230 3.28 -0.71 13.06
N ARG A 231 2.96 -1.92 13.54
CA ARG A 231 2.12 -2.11 14.74
C ARG A 231 2.73 -1.49 15.98
N LYS A 232 4.05 -1.59 16.12
CA LYS A 232 4.79 -1.03 17.26
C LYS A 232 4.82 0.49 17.24
N ASN A 233 5.07 1.08 16.06
CA ASN A 233 5.36 2.50 15.93
C ASN A 233 4.10 3.33 15.64
N GLU A 234 3.19 2.81 14.82
CA GLU A 234 2.08 3.57 14.24
C GLU A 234 0.75 3.36 14.96
N LYS A 235 0.66 2.37 15.86
CA LYS A 235 -0.57 1.99 16.57
C LYS A 235 -1.74 1.68 15.64
N ILE A 236 -1.45 1.18 14.44
CA ILE A 236 -2.47 0.74 13.48
C ILE A 236 -2.95 -0.65 13.91
N GLY A 237 -4.27 -0.81 14.00
CA GLY A 237 -4.92 -2.07 14.32
C GLY A 237 -4.83 -3.09 13.17
N ARG A 238 -5.52 -4.24 13.31
CA ARG A 238 -5.65 -5.20 12.21
C ARG A 238 -6.71 -4.71 11.22
N ALA A 239 -6.39 -4.77 9.92
CA ALA A 239 -7.44 -4.85 8.92
C ALA A 239 -8.12 -6.22 9.06
N HIS A 240 -9.43 -6.25 9.16
CA HIS A 240 -10.21 -7.46 8.94
C HIS A 240 -10.57 -7.47 7.46
N VAL A 241 -9.93 -8.39 6.72
CA VAL A 241 -10.29 -8.70 5.34
C VAL A 241 -11.34 -9.80 5.36
#